data_037f1ef08d263effd138d86c3eaec5bd
#
_entry.id   037f1ef08d263effd138d86c3eaec5bd
#
_cell.length_a   1.000
_cell.length_b   1.000
_cell.length_c   1.000
_cell.angle_alpha   90.00
_cell.angle_beta   90.00
_cell.angle_gamma   90.00
#
_symmetry.space_group_name_H-M   'P 1'
#
loop_
_entity.id
_entity.type
_entity.pdbx_description
1 polymer ?
#
loop_
_entity_poly.entity_id
_entity_poly.type
_entity_poly.pdbx_seq_one_letter_code
_entity_poly.pdbx_strand_id
1 'polypeptide(L)'
;MKARIWILLAGTALLLAAADKKRIVGTAMGENQDLILHVTLYLDPASVNQAVGTDLGGNYFVADVKIEPKYGKEITIDRDDFVLRTDKDGEKTTPFAPSEIAGRGTLVVKQQRVGGNEGSILYGGVAPQVNGGAVFKDGKTDDPLEKTLQAKVLSEKKTDQPTSGLLYFSMDKQKLKDLELLYGPPGDQRISLRFKPQ
;
A
#
# COMPACT_ATOMS: atom_id res chain seq x y z
N MET A 1 35.29 12.48 69.24
CA MET A 1 34.58 13.25 68.20
C MET A 1 34.55 12.42 66.95
N LYS A 2 33.35 11.90 66.52
CA LYS A 2 33.19 11.03 65.37
C LYS A 2 32.49 11.85 64.27
N ALA A 3 33.22 12.23 63.21
CA ALA A 3 32.67 12.91 62.05
C ALA A 3 31.98 11.89 61.14
N ARG A 4 30.68 12.06 60.90
CA ARG A 4 29.89 11.28 59.93
C ARG A 4 29.88 12.02 58.59
N ILE A 5 30.56 11.44 57.61
CA ILE A 5 30.52 11.93 56.21
C ILE A 5 29.30 11.30 55.53
N TRP A 6 28.37 12.16 55.12
CA TRP A 6 27.23 11.83 54.27
C TRP A 6 27.63 12.00 52.80
N ILE A 7 27.73 10.91 52.06
CA ILE A 7 27.91 10.97 50.61
C ILE A 7 26.53 11.03 49.98
N LEU A 8 26.18 12.19 49.42
CA LEU A 8 24.99 12.37 48.58
C LEU A 8 25.30 11.86 47.20
N LEU A 9 24.73 10.72 46.84
CA LEU A 9 24.75 10.16 45.46
C LEU A 9 23.64 10.84 44.66
N ALA A 10 24.01 11.85 43.88
CA ALA A 10 23.10 12.51 42.93
C ALA A 10 23.01 11.59 41.68
N GLY A 11 21.95 10.78 41.62
CA GLY A 11 21.62 10.02 40.46
C GLY A 11 21.06 10.93 39.36
N THR A 12 21.87 11.23 38.34
CA THR A 12 21.41 11.86 37.10
C THR A 12 20.64 10.83 36.28
N ALA A 13 19.30 10.90 36.35
CA ALA A 13 18.44 10.15 35.43
C ALA A 13 18.54 10.84 34.05
N LEU A 14 19.29 10.21 33.13
CA LEU A 14 19.29 10.57 31.71
C LEU A 14 17.92 10.18 31.14
N LEU A 15 17.00 11.12 31.04
CA LEU A 15 15.80 10.98 30.22
C LEU A 15 16.24 10.97 28.76
N LEU A 16 16.39 9.77 28.18
CA LEU A 16 16.42 9.62 26.73
C LEU A 16 15.04 10.02 26.18
N ALA A 17 14.93 11.27 25.79
CA ALA A 17 13.84 11.71 24.91
C ALA A 17 14.05 10.99 23.56
N ALA A 18 13.38 9.87 23.37
CA ALA A 18 13.23 9.29 22.05
C ALA A 18 12.53 10.35 21.19
N ALA A 19 13.27 10.94 20.25
CA ALA A 19 12.70 11.86 19.28
C ALA A 19 11.59 11.09 18.52
N ASP A 20 10.35 11.40 18.86
CA ASP A 20 9.18 10.87 18.18
C ASP A 20 9.28 11.30 16.72
N LYS A 21 9.74 10.39 15.86
CA LYS A 21 9.73 10.60 14.41
C LYS A 21 8.28 10.87 14.03
N LYS A 22 8.00 12.09 13.60
CA LYS A 22 6.67 12.54 13.19
C LYS A 22 6.09 11.50 12.22
N ARG A 23 5.06 10.82 12.66
CA ARG A 23 4.31 9.85 11.84
C ARG A 23 3.58 10.60 10.74
N ILE A 24 3.63 10.07 9.53
CA ILE A 24 2.94 10.66 8.38
C ILE A 24 1.80 9.73 8.01
N VAL A 25 0.65 10.01 8.59
CA VAL A 25 -0.58 9.24 8.37
C VAL A 25 -1.64 10.19 7.83
N GLY A 26 -2.37 9.76 6.81
CA GLY A 26 -3.46 10.51 6.22
C GLY A 26 -4.72 9.69 6.13
N THR A 27 -5.87 10.34 6.32
CA THR A 27 -7.18 9.70 6.17
C THR A 27 -7.97 10.34 5.06
N ALA A 28 -8.79 9.54 4.38
CA ALA A 28 -9.72 10.00 3.37
C ALA A 28 -10.97 9.12 3.36
N MET A 29 -12.08 9.69 2.94
CA MET A 29 -13.34 8.99 2.73
C MET A 29 -13.96 9.49 1.42
N GLY A 30 -14.54 8.58 0.67
CA GLY A 30 -15.31 8.89 -0.53
C GLY A 30 -16.38 7.84 -0.77
N GLU A 31 -17.29 8.16 -1.64
CA GLU A 31 -18.39 7.27 -1.97
C GLU A 31 -18.83 7.42 -3.42
N ASN A 32 -19.45 6.38 -3.94
CA ASN A 32 -20.19 6.41 -5.19
C ASN A 32 -21.60 5.83 -4.98
N GLN A 33 -22.27 5.44 -6.04
CA GLN A 33 -23.63 4.88 -5.96
C GLN A 33 -23.67 3.52 -5.26
N ASP A 34 -22.57 2.77 -5.26
CA ASP A 34 -22.52 1.36 -4.88
C ASP A 34 -21.89 1.12 -3.51
N LEU A 35 -20.96 1.98 -3.09
CA LEU A 35 -20.18 1.77 -1.87
C LEU A 35 -19.67 3.07 -1.25
N ILE A 36 -19.24 2.94 0.02
CA ILE A 36 -18.44 3.92 0.77
C ILE A 36 -17.05 3.34 0.97
N LEU A 37 -16.04 4.17 0.74
CA LEU A 37 -14.63 3.82 0.87
C LEU A 37 -13.97 4.68 1.93
N HIS A 38 -13.42 4.04 2.97
CA HIS A 38 -12.61 4.68 4.00
C HIS A 38 -11.16 4.21 3.81
N VAL A 39 -10.23 5.13 3.85
CA VAL A 39 -8.81 4.82 3.65
C VAL A 39 -7.95 5.55 4.66
N THR A 40 -7.02 4.83 5.29
CA THR A 40 -5.92 5.38 6.08
C THR A 40 -4.61 5.06 5.37
N LEU A 41 -3.85 6.08 4.98
CA LEU A 41 -2.60 5.94 4.25
C LEU A 41 -1.41 6.19 5.18
N TYR A 42 -0.50 5.24 5.26
CA TYR A 42 0.74 5.26 6.04
C TYR A 42 1.92 5.47 5.10
N LEU A 43 2.72 6.53 5.32
CA LEU A 43 3.79 6.95 4.41
C LEU A 43 5.20 6.81 4.97
N ASP A 44 5.35 6.78 6.29
CA ASP A 44 6.65 6.64 6.92
C ASP A 44 6.89 5.20 7.42
N PRO A 45 8.16 4.74 7.47
CA PRO A 45 8.46 3.36 7.86
C PRO A 45 7.93 2.96 9.24
N ALA A 46 7.84 3.89 10.19
CA ALA A 46 7.37 3.58 11.54
C ALA A 46 5.86 3.33 11.56
N SER A 47 5.06 4.15 10.85
CA SER A 47 3.61 3.93 10.73
C SER A 47 3.29 2.72 9.86
N VAL A 48 4.04 2.48 8.79
CA VAL A 48 3.92 1.27 7.96
C VAL A 48 4.20 0.01 8.80
N ASN A 49 5.30 -0.01 9.55
CA ASN A 49 5.63 -1.16 10.43
C ASN A 49 4.50 -1.39 11.48
N GLN A 50 3.94 -0.33 12.05
CA GLN A 50 2.83 -0.46 12.99
C GLN A 50 1.59 -1.08 12.34
N ALA A 51 1.23 -0.68 11.12
CA ALA A 51 0.07 -1.20 10.40
C ALA A 51 0.27 -2.66 9.96
N VAL A 52 1.44 -2.98 9.41
CA VAL A 52 1.76 -4.30 8.89
C VAL A 52 2.19 -5.27 9.99
N GLY A 53 2.87 -4.78 11.04
CA GLY A 53 3.45 -5.59 12.11
C GLY A 53 4.85 -6.13 11.78
N THR A 54 5.45 -5.68 10.68
CA THR A 54 6.80 -6.03 10.25
C THR A 54 7.41 -4.94 9.37
N ASP A 55 8.73 -4.87 9.31
CA ASP A 55 9.43 -3.95 8.41
C ASP A 55 9.41 -4.51 6.98
N LEU A 56 8.95 -3.71 6.04
CA LEU A 56 8.92 -4.07 4.62
C LEU A 56 10.25 -3.82 3.90
N GLY A 57 11.18 -3.13 4.54
CA GLY A 57 12.53 -2.93 4.02
C GLY A 57 12.58 -2.14 2.70
N GLY A 58 11.87 -1.04 2.59
CA GLY A 58 11.88 -0.25 1.35
C GLY A 58 10.98 0.97 1.38
N ASN A 59 10.76 1.55 0.20
CA ASN A 59 9.87 2.69 0.01
C ASN A 59 8.44 2.20 -0.26
N TYR A 60 7.81 1.61 0.76
CA TYR A 60 6.42 1.18 0.66
C TYR A 60 5.50 2.15 1.39
N PHE A 61 4.38 2.47 0.75
CA PHE A 61 3.22 3.09 1.34
C PHE A 61 2.15 2.01 1.55
N VAL A 62 1.44 2.10 2.66
CA VAL A 62 0.39 1.13 2.98
C VAL A 62 -0.93 1.86 3.16
N ALA A 63 -1.95 1.42 2.46
CA ALA A 63 -3.31 1.90 2.65
C ALA A 63 -4.14 0.83 3.38
N ASP A 64 -4.66 1.18 4.55
CA ASP A 64 -5.71 0.41 5.22
C ASP A 64 -7.04 0.85 4.65
N VAL A 65 -7.71 -0.07 3.97
CA VAL A 65 -8.93 0.18 3.21
C VAL A 65 -10.09 -0.54 3.86
N LYS A 66 -11.19 0.19 4.09
CA LYS A 66 -12.48 -0.37 4.47
C LYS A 66 -13.50 -0.01 3.41
N ILE A 67 -14.19 -1.01 2.88
CA ILE A 67 -15.21 -0.89 1.84
C ILE A 67 -16.55 -1.30 2.44
N GLU A 68 -17.54 -0.43 2.32
CA GLU A 68 -18.90 -0.67 2.80
C GLU A 68 -19.87 -0.62 1.61
N PRO A 69 -20.38 -1.78 1.14
CA PRO A 69 -21.42 -1.81 0.11
C PRO A 69 -22.69 -1.09 0.58
N LYS A 70 -23.29 -0.29 -0.31
CA LYS A 70 -24.55 0.40 -0.03
C LYS A 70 -25.75 -0.49 -0.33
N TYR A 71 -26.77 -0.40 0.51
CA TYR A 71 -28.08 -1.03 0.28
C TYR A 71 -28.06 -2.56 0.08
N GLY A 72 -27.06 -3.25 0.63
CA GLY A 72 -26.88 -4.69 0.44
C GLY A 72 -26.58 -5.09 -1.00
N LYS A 73 -26.07 -4.16 -1.80
CA LYS A 73 -25.66 -4.42 -3.17
C LYS A 73 -24.39 -5.27 -3.20
N GLU A 74 -24.42 -6.35 -3.98
CA GLU A 74 -23.23 -7.15 -4.22
C GLU A 74 -22.26 -6.35 -5.10
N ILE A 75 -21.03 -6.17 -4.63
CA ILE A 75 -19.92 -5.52 -5.34
C ILE A 75 -18.78 -6.52 -5.55
N THR A 76 -18.03 -6.32 -6.62
CA THR A 76 -16.77 -7.05 -6.85
C THR A 76 -15.63 -6.16 -6.41
N ILE A 77 -14.77 -6.69 -5.53
CA ILE A 77 -13.55 -6.02 -5.07
C ILE A 77 -12.38 -6.62 -5.83
N ASP A 78 -11.69 -5.76 -6.56
CA ASP A 78 -10.43 -6.06 -7.25
C ASP A 78 -9.37 -5.06 -6.78
N ARG A 79 -8.20 -5.54 -6.42
CA ARG A 79 -7.08 -4.68 -6.00
C ARG A 79 -6.54 -3.84 -7.16
N ASP A 80 -6.64 -4.34 -8.37
CA ASP A 80 -6.18 -3.62 -9.58
C ASP A 80 -7.05 -2.40 -9.91
N ASP A 81 -8.24 -2.27 -9.31
CA ASP A 81 -9.09 -1.08 -9.40
C ASP A 81 -8.55 0.11 -8.59
N PHE A 82 -7.56 -0.12 -7.72
CA PHE A 82 -6.92 0.93 -6.93
C PHE A 82 -5.66 1.45 -7.62
N VAL A 83 -5.54 2.76 -7.70
CA VAL A 83 -4.36 3.43 -8.26
C VAL A 83 -3.95 4.57 -7.33
N LEU A 84 -2.77 4.48 -6.74
CA LEU A 84 -2.15 5.60 -6.03
C LEU A 84 -1.38 6.44 -7.04
N ARG A 85 -1.63 7.75 -7.06
CA ARG A 85 -0.93 8.68 -7.93
C ARG A 85 -0.44 9.91 -7.18
N THR A 86 0.54 10.60 -7.75
CA THR A 86 1.00 11.90 -7.26
C THR A 86 0.76 12.99 -8.30
N ASP A 87 0.35 14.15 -7.83
CA ASP A 87 0.14 15.33 -8.70
C ASP A 87 1.48 16.00 -9.09
N LYS A 88 2.57 15.69 -8.38
CA LYS A 88 3.84 16.38 -8.55
C LYS A 88 4.51 16.06 -9.88
N ASP A 89 4.55 14.79 -10.25
CA ASP A 89 5.25 14.26 -11.42
C ASP A 89 4.37 13.32 -12.26
N GLY A 90 3.16 13.08 -11.80
CA GLY A 90 2.20 12.19 -12.48
C GLY A 90 2.50 10.71 -12.31
N GLU A 91 3.44 10.34 -11.41
CA GLU A 91 3.73 8.94 -11.09
C GLU A 91 2.47 8.22 -10.61
N LYS A 92 2.31 6.97 -11.04
CA LYS A 92 1.17 6.11 -10.69
C LYS A 92 1.66 4.72 -10.35
N THR A 93 1.05 4.12 -9.35
CA THR A 93 1.31 2.74 -8.96
C THR A 93 0.01 2.02 -8.61
N THR A 94 -0.06 0.75 -8.96
CA THR A 94 -1.10 -0.19 -8.50
C THR A 94 -0.60 -0.95 -7.29
N PRO A 95 -1.49 -1.59 -6.50
CA PRO A 95 -1.06 -2.39 -5.36
C PRO A 95 -0.17 -3.56 -5.77
N PHE A 96 0.85 -3.81 -4.98
CA PHE A 96 1.74 -4.96 -5.10
C PHE A 96 1.14 -6.17 -4.40
N ALA A 97 1.34 -7.35 -4.98
CA ALA A 97 1.01 -8.59 -4.30
C ALA A 97 2.01 -8.90 -3.16
N PRO A 98 1.60 -9.59 -2.09
CA PRO A 98 2.49 -10.02 -1.02
C PRO A 98 3.75 -10.74 -1.49
N SER A 99 3.64 -11.59 -2.51
CA SER A 99 4.76 -12.31 -3.12
C SER A 99 5.77 -11.39 -3.81
N GLU A 100 5.31 -10.29 -4.40
CA GLU A 100 6.20 -9.31 -5.04
C GLU A 100 7.06 -8.58 -4.00
N ILE A 101 6.47 -8.26 -2.84
CA ILE A 101 7.18 -7.60 -1.73
C ILE A 101 8.17 -8.56 -1.08
N ALA A 102 7.83 -9.82 -0.92
CA ALA A 102 8.70 -10.85 -0.36
C ALA A 102 9.86 -11.26 -1.32
N GLY A 103 10.04 -10.56 -2.44
CA GLY A 103 11.15 -10.78 -3.38
C GLY A 103 10.98 -11.99 -4.28
N ARG A 104 9.77 -12.53 -4.37
CA ARG A 104 9.42 -13.67 -5.23
C ARG A 104 8.65 -13.27 -6.47
N GLY A 105 8.45 -11.98 -6.66
CA GLY A 105 7.80 -11.45 -7.85
C GLY A 105 8.66 -11.68 -9.06
N THR A 106 8.27 -12.64 -9.90
CA THR A 106 8.64 -12.59 -11.30
C THR A 106 8.21 -11.24 -11.83
N LEU A 107 9.08 -10.55 -12.56
CA LEU A 107 8.75 -9.31 -13.28
C LEU A 107 7.51 -9.57 -14.15
N VAL A 108 6.33 -9.44 -13.57
CA VAL A 108 5.09 -9.34 -14.33
C VAL A 108 5.10 -7.93 -14.89
N VAL A 109 5.55 -7.81 -16.13
CA VAL A 109 5.29 -6.60 -16.92
C VAL A 109 3.78 -6.53 -17.05
N LYS A 110 3.11 -5.84 -16.11
CA LYS A 110 1.69 -5.53 -16.24
C LYS A 110 1.56 -4.62 -17.46
N GLN A 111 1.23 -5.21 -18.62
CA GLN A 111 0.85 -4.43 -19.78
C GLN A 111 -0.41 -3.65 -19.38
N GLN A 112 -0.22 -2.37 -19.12
CA GLN A 112 -1.33 -1.45 -18.96
C GLN A 112 -2.16 -1.54 -20.25
N ARG A 113 -3.35 -2.14 -20.19
CA ARG A 113 -4.32 -2.06 -21.27
C ARG A 113 -4.77 -0.62 -21.40
N VAL A 114 -4.06 0.13 -22.22
CA VAL A 114 -4.57 1.38 -22.74
C VAL A 114 -5.74 0.99 -23.65
N GLY A 115 -6.94 1.13 -23.15
CA GLY A 115 -8.15 0.97 -23.93
C GLY A 115 -8.18 2.06 -25.00
N GLY A 116 -8.30 1.65 -26.24
CA GLY A 116 -8.78 2.55 -27.26
C GLY A 116 -7.93 2.59 -28.53
N ASN A 117 -8.45 1.97 -29.50
CA ASN A 117 -8.41 2.25 -30.93
C ASN A 117 -7.29 1.60 -31.75
N GLU A 118 -7.79 0.79 -32.67
CA GLU A 118 -7.07 0.17 -33.77
C GLU A 118 -6.24 1.20 -34.55
N GLY A 119 -4.95 0.93 -34.62
CA GLY A 119 -4.00 1.66 -35.42
C GLY A 119 -2.71 0.88 -35.50
N SER A 120 -2.67 -0.12 -36.39
CA SER A 120 -1.49 -0.86 -36.79
C SER A 120 -0.40 0.11 -37.24
N ILE A 121 0.72 0.16 -36.50
CA ILE A 121 1.97 0.64 -37.07
C ILE A 121 3.06 -0.39 -36.77
N LEU A 122 3.36 -1.15 -37.83
CA LEU A 122 4.55 -1.97 -37.96
C LEU A 122 5.78 -1.04 -37.90
N TYR A 123 6.59 -1.15 -36.83
CA TYR A 123 7.98 -0.79 -36.88
C TYR A 123 8.81 -1.93 -36.34
N GLY A 124 9.65 -2.47 -37.22
CA GLY A 124 10.54 -3.59 -36.96
C GLY A 124 11.58 -3.22 -35.91
N GLY A 125 11.50 -3.86 -34.78
CA GLY A 125 12.52 -3.94 -33.76
C GLY A 125 12.57 -5.38 -33.28
N VAL A 126 13.76 -5.98 -33.40
CA VAL A 126 14.05 -7.37 -33.06
C VAL A 126 13.57 -7.66 -31.64
N ALA A 127 12.48 -8.37 -31.52
CA ALA A 127 12.04 -8.91 -30.23
C ALA A 127 13.05 -9.97 -29.77
N PRO A 128 13.58 -9.91 -28.54
CA PRO A 128 14.27 -11.06 -28.00
C PRO A 128 13.24 -12.19 -27.86
N GLN A 129 13.45 -13.27 -28.64
CA GLN A 129 12.71 -14.50 -28.46
C GLN A 129 13.02 -15.04 -27.06
N VAL A 130 12.11 -14.84 -26.13
CA VAL A 130 12.08 -15.60 -24.88
C VAL A 130 11.33 -16.89 -25.19
N ASN A 131 12.05 -17.84 -25.75
CA ASN A 131 11.62 -19.22 -25.81
C ASN A 131 11.79 -19.81 -24.41
N GLY A 132 10.70 -20.13 -23.76
CA GLY A 132 10.72 -20.86 -22.51
C GLY A 132 9.46 -20.56 -21.72
N GLY A 133 8.43 -21.38 -21.90
CA GLY A 133 7.34 -21.44 -20.96
C GLY A 133 7.88 -21.87 -19.59
N ALA A 134 8.25 -20.90 -18.78
CA ALA A 134 8.50 -21.14 -17.37
C ALA A 134 7.15 -21.39 -16.73
N VAL A 135 6.78 -22.65 -16.63
CA VAL A 135 5.77 -23.10 -15.69
C VAL A 135 6.38 -22.87 -14.31
N PHE A 136 6.07 -21.74 -13.72
CA PHE A 136 6.43 -21.51 -12.31
C PHE A 136 5.55 -22.45 -11.47
N LYS A 137 6.14 -23.55 -11.01
CA LYS A 137 5.60 -24.29 -9.89
C LYS A 137 5.52 -23.33 -8.73
N ASP A 138 4.32 -23.17 -8.17
CA ASP A 138 4.11 -22.63 -6.83
C ASP A 138 4.98 -23.40 -5.84
N GLY A 139 6.21 -22.95 -5.69
CA GLY A 139 7.04 -23.37 -4.60
C GLY A 139 6.40 -22.80 -3.35
N LYS A 140 5.68 -23.63 -2.59
CA LYS A 140 5.32 -23.37 -1.20
C LYS A 140 6.59 -23.08 -0.44
N THR A 141 7.02 -21.85 -0.44
CA THR A 141 8.10 -21.40 0.40
C THR A 141 7.45 -20.69 1.58
N ASP A 142 7.74 -21.19 2.75
CA ASP A 142 7.28 -20.68 4.05
C ASP A 142 7.98 -19.36 4.40
N ASP A 143 7.79 -18.32 3.57
CA ASP A 143 8.30 -16.99 3.88
C ASP A 143 7.39 -16.35 4.94
N PRO A 144 7.90 -16.08 6.14
CA PRO A 144 7.11 -15.47 7.21
C PRO A 144 6.58 -14.08 6.83
N LEU A 145 7.33 -13.32 6.01
CA LEU A 145 6.91 -12.01 5.52
C LEU A 145 5.70 -12.14 4.59
N GLU A 146 5.80 -13.01 3.57
CA GLU A 146 4.70 -13.23 2.62
C GLU A 146 3.42 -13.69 3.34
N LYS A 147 3.53 -14.62 4.28
CA LYS A 147 2.39 -15.07 5.10
C LYS A 147 1.74 -13.92 5.89
N THR A 148 2.56 -13.07 6.51
CA THR A 148 2.07 -11.91 7.27
C THR A 148 1.33 -10.94 6.36
N LEU A 149 1.88 -10.64 5.19
CA LEU A 149 1.26 -9.74 4.21
C LEU A 149 -0.02 -10.34 3.62
N GLN A 150 0.01 -11.64 3.28
CA GLN A 150 -1.15 -12.34 2.73
C GLN A 150 -2.33 -12.41 3.70
N ALA A 151 -2.06 -12.51 5.00
CA ALA A 151 -3.10 -12.53 6.03
C ALA A 151 -3.81 -11.17 6.19
N LYS A 152 -3.17 -10.07 5.77
CA LYS A 152 -3.68 -8.70 5.95
C LYS A 152 -4.12 -8.04 4.65
N VAL A 153 -3.71 -8.55 3.50
CA VAL A 153 -4.04 -7.95 2.21
C VAL A 153 -5.55 -7.92 1.97
N LEU A 154 -6.03 -6.87 1.32
CA LEU A 154 -7.43 -6.76 0.91
C LEU A 154 -7.80 -7.95 0.02
N SER A 155 -8.80 -8.71 0.41
CA SER A 155 -9.26 -9.90 -0.32
C SER A 155 -10.04 -9.50 -1.56
N GLU A 156 -9.67 -10.06 -2.70
CA GLU A 156 -10.43 -9.97 -3.95
C GLU A 156 -11.61 -10.92 -3.87
N LYS A 157 -12.81 -10.39 -3.90
CA LYS A 157 -14.04 -11.18 -3.78
C LYS A 157 -15.28 -10.39 -4.20
N LYS A 158 -16.35 -11.11 -4.44
CA LYS A 158 -17.70 -10.54 -4.46
C LYS A 158 -18.29 -10.53 -3.06
N THR A 159 -18.89 -9.43 -2.66
CA THR A 159 -19.48 -9.30 -1.32
C THR A 159 -20.54 -8.20 -1.29
N ASP A 160 -21.53 -8.40 -0.45
CA ASP A 160 -22.53 -7.42 0.00
C ASP A 160 -22.28 -6.95 1.44
N GLN A 161 -21.20 -7.49 2.08
CA GLN A 161 -20.82 -7.17 3.45
C GLN A 161 -19.61 -6.26 3.50
N PRO A 162 -19.50 -5.42 4.54
CA PRO A 162 -18.29 -4.63 4.77
C PRO A 162 -17.04 -5.50 4.80
N THR A 163 -15.99 -5.05 4.16
CA THR A 163 -14.71 -5.75 4.15
C THR A 163 -13.57 -4.76 4.30
N SER A 164 -12.44 -5.21 4.85
CA SER A 164 -11.25 -4.40 5.02
C SER A 164 -9.99 -5.20 4.74
N GLY A 165 -8.90 -4.47 4.48
CA GLY A 165 -7.59 -5.06 4.29
C GLY A 165 -6.58 -4.02 3.84
N LEU A 166 -5.33 -4.45 3.75
CA LEU A 166 -4.21 -3.58 3.39
C LEU A 166 -3.93 -3.67 1.89
N LEU A 167 -3.57 -2.53 1.32
CA LEU A 167 -2.98 -2.41 -0.02
C LEU A 167 -1.56 -1.88 0.12
N TYR A 168 -0.64 -2.46 -0.62
CA TYR A 168 0.78 -2.14 -0.58
C TYR A 168 1.17 -1.45 -1.89
N PHE A 169 1.77 -0.27 -1.79
CA PHE A 169 2.22 0.50 -2.95
C PHE A 169 3.72 0.77 -2.84
N SER A 170 4.43 0.70 -3.95
CA SER A 170 5.82 1.16 -4.03
C SER A 170 5.85 2.45 -4.85
N MET A 171 6.39 3.49 -4.27
CA MET A 171 6.52 4.81 -4.89
C MET A 171 7.66 5.56 -4.22
N ASP A 172 8.31 6.46 -4.93
CA ASP A 172 9.29 7.36 -4.36
C ASP A 172 8.68 8.23 -3.26
N LYS A 173 9.54 8.75 -2.37
CA LYS A 173 9.11 9.52 -1.22
C LYS A 173 8.32 10.76 -1.63
N GLN A 174 7.03 10.78 -1.31
CA GLN A 174 6.08 11.83 -1.64
C GLN A 174 5.55 12.53 -0.39
N LYS A 175 4.96 13.71 -0.59
CA LYS A 175 4.23 14.41 0.48
C LYS A 175 2.77 13.98 0.44
N LEU A 176 2.17 13.80 1.61
CA LEU A 176 0.76 13.39 1.75
C LEU A 176 -0.21 14.24 0.92
N LYS A 177 0.01 15.55 0.87
CA LYS A 177 -0.86 16.51 0.14
C LYS A 177 -0.82 16.34 -1.38
N ASP A 178 0.23 15.72 -1.91
CA ASP A 178 0.43 15.54 -3.35
C ASP A 178 -0.11 14.16 -3.81
N LEU A 179 -0.58 13.33 -2.87
CA LEU A 179 -1.09 11.99 -3.14
C LEU A 179 -2.61 11.96 -3.31
N GLU A 180 -3.05 11.14 -4.24
CA GLU A 180 -4.44 10.85 -4.50
C GLU A 180 -4.61 9.34 -4.76
N LEU A 181 -5.58 8.73 -4.09
CA LEU A 181 -5.98 7.35 -4.35
C LEU A 181 -7.24 7.36 -5.20
N LEU A 182 -7.17 6.66 -6.31
CA LEU A 182 -8.29 6.43 -7.21
C LEU A 182 -8.81 5.01 -7.01
N TYR A 183 -10.12 4.83 -7.07
CA TYR A 183 -10.77 3.53 -7.07
C TYR A 183 -11.82 3.45 -8.18
N GLY A 184 -11.78 2.36 -8.92
CA GLY A 184 -12.72 2.06 -10.00
C GLY A 184 -12.34 2.63 -11.36
N PRO A 185 -13.11 2.26 -12.40
CA PRO A 185 -12.85 2.65 -13.79
C PRO A 185 -12.98 4.16 -13.98
N PRO A 186 -12.38 4.73 -15.02
CA PRO A 186 -12.58 6.12 -15.39
C PRO A 186 -14.06 6.43 -15.65
N GLY A 187 -14.57 7.54 -15.12
CA GLY A 187 -15.94 8.00 -15.29
C GLY A 187 -16.60 8.37 -13.96
N ASP A 188 -17.91 8.53 -13.98
CA ASP A 188 -18.73 9.03 -12.85
C ASP A 188 -18.73 8.11 -11.61
N GLN A 189 -18.37 6.85 -11.79
CA GLN A 189 -18.29 5.87 -10.70
C GLN A 189 -16.94 5.87 -9.99
N ARG A 190 -15.93 6.59 -10.53
CA ARG A 190 -14.60 6.65 -9.94
C ARG A 190 -14.61 7.45 -8.65
N ILE A 191 -14.12 6.85 -7.58
CA ILE A 191 -13.85 7.55 -6.32
C ILE A 191 -12.41 8.09 -6.37
N SER A 192 -12.27 9.38 -6.07
CA SER A 192 -10.98 10.07 -5.96
C SER A 192 -10.82 10.56 -4.53
N LEU A 193 -9.75 10.16 -3.86
CA LEU A 193 -9.49 10.41 -2.45
C LEU A 193 -8.23 11.23 -2.26
N ARG A 194 -8.37 12.43 -1.68
CA ARG A 194 -7.26 13.23 -1.20
C ARG A 194 -7.17 13.16 0.32
N PHE A 195 -5.96 12.96 0.81
CA PHE A 195 -5.72 12.67 2.20
C PHE A 195 -5.57 13.93 3.05
N LYS A 196 -6.18 13.89 4.24
CA LYS A 196 -5.97 14.88 5.30
C LYS A 196 -5.01 14.30 6.34
N PRO A 197 -4.06 15.08 6.86
CA PRO A 197 -3.20 14.62 7.95
C PRO A 197 -4.04 14.24 9.17
N GLN A 198 -3.63 13.17 9.83
CA GLN A 198 -4.19 12.72 11.10
C GLN A 198 -3.42 13.31 12.27
#